data_7b3fd169863dac0edaea4bc6968c5081
#
_entry.id   7b3fd169863dac0edaea4bc6968c5081
#
_cell.length_a   1.000
_cell.length_b   1.000
_cell.length_c   1.000
_cell.angle_alpha   90.00
_cell.angle_beta   90.00
_cell.angle_gamma   90.00
#
_symmetry.space_group_name_H-M   'P 1'
#
loop_
_entity.id
_entity.type
_entity.pdbx_description
1 polymer ?
#
loop_
_entity_poly.entity_id
_entity_poly.type
_entity_poly.pdbx_seq_one_letter_code
_entity_poly.pdbx_strand_id
1 'polypeptide(L)'
;MNRRVKMVPVLSLLLVGGVAFTTAYRLSAQQSTSMAKSAAPADAESRSFRPGTAPGLKVTDLGRSSSRTYRLNMVKGDEIISGLMEFAEKNHIKNGHFSGLGAIDKATLRWSDPVNKGSKKTEINEEAEVVSLVGSIAMDKDGKPAVHAHTVVALGDGSTRGGHLMSARVSIIAEIFVTEEEGAGTSATQ
;
A
#
# COMPACT_ATOMS: atom_id res chain seq x y z
N MET A 1 -64.01 15.69 -11.80
CA MET A 1 -63.87 15.07 -13.13
C MET A 1 -63.10 13.74 -12.96
N ASN A 2 -63.86 12.64 -12.81
CA ASN A 2 -63.34 11.30 -12.54
C ASN A 2 -62.89 10.62 -13.84
N ARG A 3 -61.65 10.18 -13.92
CA ARG A 3 -61.25 9.21 -14.94
C ARG A 3 -60.95 7.87 -14.27
N ARG A 4 -61.83 6.93 -14.51
CA ARG A 4 -61.74 5.51 -14.16
C ARG A 4 -60.70 4.86 -15.07
N VAL A 5 -59.72 4.15 -14.49
CA VAL A 5 -58.82 3.26 -15.20
C VAL A 5 -59.42 1.88 -15.21
N LYS A 6 -59.63 1.32 -16.40
CA LYS A 6 -60.15 -0.03 -16.61
C LYS A 6 -59.06 -1.09 -16.42
N MET A 7 -59.29 -2.02 -15.52
CA MET A 7 -58.54 -3.26 -15.42
C MET A 7 -58.95 -4.22 -16.55
N VAL A 8 -57.98 -4.81 -17.21
CA VAL A 8 -58.12 -5.93 -18.14
C VAL A 8 -57.54 -7.18 -17.50
N PRO A 9 -58.26 -8.27 -17.40
CA PRO A 9 -57.73 -9.53 -16.87
C PRO A 9 -56.98 -10.27 -17.98
N VAL A 10 -55.75 -10.71 -17.72
CA VAL A 10 -55.02 -11.65 -18.57
C VAL A 10 -55.20 -13.05 -18.01
N LEU A 11 -55.76 -13.85 -18.86
CA LEU A 11 -56.14 -15.24 -18.69
C LEU A 11 -54.91 -16.16 -18.68
N SER A 12 -54.90 -17.06 -17.70
CA SER A 12 -53.97 -18.17 -17.56
C SER A 12 -53.99 -19.12 -18.76
N LEU A 13 -52.80 -19.53 -19.21
CA LEU A 13 -52.66 -20.75 -19.99
C LEU A 13 -51.50 -21.59 -19.44
N LEU A 14 -51.84 -22.64 -18.74
CA LEU A 14 -50.98 -23.75 -18.38
C LEU A 14 -50.71 -24.58 -19.65
N LEU A 15 -49.46 -24.82 -19.94
CA LEU A 15 -49.04 -25.91 -20.83
C LEU A 15 -47.85 -26.66 -20.24
N VAL A 16 -48.16 -27.88 -19.87
CA VAL A 16 -47.27 -28.96 -19.46
C VAL A 16 -46.38 -29.35 -20.64
N GLY A 17 -45.10 -29.39 -20.40
CA GLY A 17 -44.10 -29.87 -21.36
C GLY A 17 -42.87 -30.35 -20.64
N GLY A 18 -42.96 -31.50 -20.02
CA GLY A 18 -41.77 -32.20 -19.50
C GLY A 18 -41.01 -32.82 -20.65
N VAL A 19 -39.76 -32.44 -20.82
CA VAL A 19 -38.79 -33.27 -21.52
C VAL A 19 -37.44 -33.15 -20.80
N ALA A 20 -36.96 -34.33 -20.46
CA ALA A 20 -35.70 -34.63 -19.83
C ALA A 20 -34.49 -33.93 -20.42
N PHE A 21 -33.74 -33.22 -19.57
CA PHE A 21 -32.32 -32.89 -19.81
C PHE A 21 -31.50 -33.41 -18.64
N THR A 22 -31.45 -34.75 -18.56
CA THR A 22 -30.44 -35.44 -17.75
C THR A 22 -29.60 -36.26 -18.72
N THR A 23 -28.55 -35.66 -19.31
CA THR A 23 -27.36 -36.37 -19.79
C THR A 23 -26.45 -35.40 -20.59
N ALA A 24 -25.77 -34.49 -19.94
CA ALA A 24 -24.63 -33.79 -20.50
C ALA A 24 -23.68 -33.15 -19.47
N TYR A 25 -23.58 -33.68 -18.26
CA TYR A 25 -22.61 -33.18 -17.27
C TYR A 25 -21.66 -34.26 -16.76
N ARG A 26 -21.29 -35.20 -17.61
CA ARG A 26 -20.27 -36.22 -17.25
C ARG A 26 -19.30 -36.52 -18.37
N LEU A 27 -18.73 -35.49 -19.02
CA LEU A 27 -17.58 -35.72 -19.94
C LEU A 27 -16.75 -34.47 -20.15
N SER A 28 -16.30 -33.81 -19.10
CA SER A 28 -15.22 -32.82 -19.23
C SER A 28 -14.27 -32.75 -18.02
N ALA A 29 -14.21 -33.81 -17.24
CA ALA A 29 -13.29 -33.90 -16.09
C ALA A 29 -12.11 -34.87 -16.33
N GLN A 30 -11.65 -35.04 -17.59
CA GLN A 30 -10.58 -36.00 -17.87
C GLN A 30 -9.64 -35.57 -19.00
N GLN A 31 -9.36 -34.25 -19.12
CA GLN A 31 -8.27 -33.77 -19.99
C GLN A 31 -7.58 -32.53 -19.40
N SER A 32 -6.97 -32.67 -18.25
CA SER A 32 -5.98 -31.71 -17.73
C SER A 32 -4.92 -32.37 -16.85
N THR A 33 -4.32 -33.43 -17.36
CA THR A 33 -3.10 -34.01 -16.77
C THR A 33 -2.04 -34.11 -17.83
N SER A 34 -1.50 -32.96 -18.25
CA SER A 34 -0.22 -32.86 -18.95
C SER A 34 0.17 -31.39 -19.08
N MET A 35 0.19 -30.62 -17.99
CA MET A 35 1.02 -29.44 -17.98
C MET A 35 2.36 -29.83 -17.39
N ALA A 36 3.35 -29.75 -18.24
CA ALA A 36 4.74 -29.98 -17.92
C ALA A 36 5.11 -29.28 -16.62
N LYS A 37 5.57 -30.06 -15.67
CA LYS A 37 6.26 -29.61 -14.46
C LYS A 37 7.51 -28.87 -14.95
N SER A 38 7.41 -27.56 -15.13
CA SER A 38 8.58 -26.70 -15.27
C SER A 38 9.35 -26.86 -13.97
N ALA A 39 10.47 -27.56 -14.04
CA ALA A 39 11.40 -27.64 -12.93
C ALA A 39 11.85 -26.21 -12.63
N ALA A 40 11.46 -25.70 -11.48
CA ALA A 40 12.10 -24.52 -10.92
C ALA A 40 13.60 -24.83 -10.78
N PRO A 41 14.47 -23.85 -11.08
CA PRO A 41 15.90 -24.06 -10.89
C PRO A 41 16.16 -24.48 -9.45
N ALA A 42 16.95 -25.53 -9.28
CA ALA A 42 17.20 -26.18 -7.99
C ALA A 42 18.04 -25.37 -7.00
N ASP A 43 18.30 -24.09 -7.27
CA ASP A 43 19.20 -23.23 -6.50
C ASP A 43 18.50 -22.06 -5.79
N ALA A 44 17.19 -22.13 -5.64
CA ALA A 44 16.53 -21.36 -4.59
C ALA A 44 16.87 -22.05 -3.26
N GLU A 45 18.05 -21.76 -2.72
CA GLU A 45 18.41 -22.07 -1.36
C GLU A 45 17.26 -21.59 -0.48
N SER A 46 16.43 -22.53 -0.07
CA SER A 46 15.37 -22.30 0.87
C SER A 46 16.06 -21.75 2.11
N ARG A 47 16.08 -20.44 2.27
CA ARG A 47 16.46 -19.80 3.51
C ARG A 47 15.46 -20.33 4.53
N SER A 48 15.84 -21.43 5.18
CA SER A 48 15.01 -22.05 6.20
C SER A 48 14.81 -20.98 7.28
N PHE A 49 13.60 -20.40 7.29
CA PHE A 49 13.19 -19.53 8.37
C PHE A 49 13.29 -20.34 9.65
N ARG A 50 14.19 -19.97 10.53
CA ARG A 50 14.34 -20.57 11.86
C ARG A 50 13.57 -19.69 12.85
N PRO A 51 12.40 -20.11 13.33
CA PRO A 51 11.66 -19.35 14.33
C PRO A 51 12.52 -19.14 15.58
N GLY A 52 12.50 -17.92 16.10
CA GLY A 52 13.14 -17.58 17.38
C GLY A 52 14.62 -17.20 17.31
N THR A 53 15.22 -17.05 16.11
CA THR A 53 16.59 -16.56 16.00
C THR A 53 16.67 -15.31 15.13
N ALA A 54 17.26 -14.25 15.66
CA ALA A 54 17.54 -13.01 14.95
C ALA A 54 18.98 -12.55 15.29
N PRO A 55 20.02 -13.21 14.76
CA PRO A 55 21.41 -12.99 15.20
C PRO A 55 21.92 -11.58 14.88
N GLY A 56 21.29 -10.85 13.99
CA GLY A 56 21.59 -9.47 13.67
C GLY A 56 20.72 -8.42 14.43
N LEU A 57 19.86 -8.87 15.37
CA LEU A 57 19.01 -7.97 16.11
C LEU A 57 19.85 -7.03 17.00
N LYS A 58 19.65 -5.73 16.79
CA LYS A 58 20.12 -4.69 17.69
C LYS A 58 18.92 -4.05 18.34
N VAL A 59 18.94 -3.93 19.65
CA VAL A 59 17.90 -3.26 20.42
C VAL A 59 18.47 -1.99 21.03
N THR A 60 17.82 -0.87 20.77
CA THR A 60 18.09 0.39 21.45
C THR A 60 16.88 0.66 22.33
N ASP A 61 17.09 0.69 23.63
CA ASP A 61 16.06 1.13 24.59
C ASP A 61 16.03 2.66 24.57
N LEU A 62 14.93 3.23 24.13
CA LEU A 62 14.72 4.68 24.10
C LEU A 62 14.22 5.23 25.45
N GLY A 63 14.07 4.38 26.45
CA GLY A 63 13.58 4.75 27.76
C GLY A 63 12.08 5.11 27.76
N ARG A 64 11.67 5.80 28.84
CA ARG A 64 10.32 6.39 28.91
C ARG A 64 10.43 7.83 28.43
N SER A 65 10.03 8.11 27.20
CA SER A 65 9.96 9.48 26.69
C SER A 65 8.52 10.00 26.70
N SER A 66 8.36 11.31 26.89
CA SER A 66 7.15 11.99 26.50
C SER A 66 7.13 12.07 24.98
N SER A 67 6.13 11.49 24.32
CA SER A 67 5.95 11.62 22.89
C SER A 67 4.98 12.77 22.59
N ARG A 68 5.27 13.57 21.57
CA ARG A 68 4.37 14.57 21.04
C ARG A 68 3.87 14.11 19.68
N THR A 69 2.55 14.11 19.49
CA THR A 69 1.95 13.73 18.22
C THR A 69 1.35 14.95 17.52
N TYR A 70 1.63 15.07 16.23
CA TYR A 70 1.11 16.10 15.35
C TYR A 70 0.23 15.45 14.28
N ARG A 71 -0.81 16.14 13.87
CA ARG A 71 -1.59 15.81 12.68
C ARG A 71 -1.33 16.84 11.61
N LEU A 72 -0.79 16.40 10.49
CA LEU A 72 -0.55 17.21 9.31
C LEU A 72 -1.67 16.94 8.31
N ASN A 73 -2.31 18.00 7.83
CA ASN A 73 -3.26 17.93 6.73
C ASN A 73 -2.62 18.62 5.52
N MET A 74 -2.30 17.84 4.51
CA MET A 74 -1.78 18.35 3.24
C MET A 74 -2.93 18.45 2.24
N VAL A 75 -2.89 19.48 1.42
CA VAL A 75 -3.94 19.79 0.44
C VAL A 75 -3.45 19.54 -0.98
N LYS A 76 -4.36 19.61 -1.93
CA LYS A 76 -4.05 19.43 -3.35
C LYS A 76 -2.86 20.28 -3.80
N GLY A 77 -1.90 19.61 -4.42
CA GLY A 77 -0.67 20.21 -4.94
C GLY A 77 0.54 20.09 -4.02
N ASP A 78 0.34 19.83 -2.73
CA ASP A 78 1.44 19.62 -1.79
C ASP A 78 2.23 18.36 -2.15
N GLU A 79 3.53 18.37 -1.85
CA GLU A 79 4.40 17.23 -2.02
C GLU A 79 4.74 16.64 -0.65
N ILE A 80 4.44 15.34 -0.48
CA ILE A 80 4.44 14.68 0.84
C ILE A 80 5.82 14.69 1.48
N ILE A 81 6.87 14.32 0.76
CA ILE A 81 8.23 14.21 1.34
C ILE A 81 8.76 15.59 1.71
N SER A 82 8.63 16.57 0.82
CA SER A 82 9.06 17.95 1.07
C SER A 82 8.30 18.58 2.23
N GLY A 83 6.97 18.35 2.30
CA GLY A 83 6.15 18.86 3.38
C GLY A 83 6.53 18.27 4.74
N LEU A 84 6.86 16.97 4.81
CA LEU A 84 7.36 16.33 6.03
C LEU A 84 8.74 16.88 6.44
N MET A 85 9.64 17.12 5.48
CA MET A 85 10.95 17.71 5.75
C MET A 85 10.81 19.14 6.27
N GLU A 86 10.00 19.97 5.62
CA GLU A 86 9.74 21.35 6.05
C GLU A 86 9.10 21.39 7.45
N PHE A 87 8.13 20.52 7.71
CA PHE A 87 7.52 20.39 9.04
C PHE A 87 8.57 20.03 10.09
N ALA A 88 9.42 19.04 9.81
CA ALA A 88 10.46 18.60 10.74
C ALA A 88 11.47 19.70 11.03
N GLU A 89 11.89 20.46 10.00
CA GLU A 89 12.80 21.58 10.18
C GLU A 89 12.21 22.71 11.01
N LYS A 90 10.98 23.14 10.69
CA LYS A 90 10.30 24.22 11.41
C LYS A 90 10.00 23.91 12.87
N ASN A 91 9.73 22.64 13.19
CA ASN A 91 9.39 22.19 14.53
C ASN A 91 10.57 21.56 15.28
N HIS A 92 11.77 21.58 14.69
CA HIS A 92 13.00 21.04 15.28
C HIS A 92 12.90 19.54 15.63
N ILE A 93 12.10 18.78 14.84
CA ILE A 93 11.96 17.33 15.02
C ILE A 93 13.24 16.63 14.62
N LYS A 94 13.92 16.04 15.59
CA LYS A 94 15.19 15.34 15.36
C LYS A 94 15.02 13.84 15.14
N ASN A 95 13.96 13.27 15.72
CA ASN A 95 13.65 11.87 15.64
C ASN A 95 12.13 11.70 15.72
N GLY A 96 11.60 10.82 14.90
CA GLY A 96 10.16 10.54 14.90
C GLY A 96 9.77 9.51 13.89
N HIS A 97 8.56 9.05 14.00
CA HIS A 97 7.93 8.18 13.01
C HIS A 97 6.58 8.74 12.59
N PHE A 98 6.09 8.29 11.46
CA PHE A 98 4.80 8.75 10.97
C PHE A 98 4.03 7.65 10.24
N SER A 99 2.72 7.86 10.22
CA SER A 99 1.80 7.09 9.40
C SER A 99 0.76 8.01 8.79
N GLY A 100 0.19 7.63 7.65
CA GLY A 100 -0.80 8.46 6.97
C GLY A 100 -1.58 7.73 5.90
N LEU A 101 -2.57 8.43 5.40
CA LEU A 101 -3.43 8.05 4.29
C LEU A 101 -3.78 9.30 3.46
N GLY A 102 -4.35 9.11 2.28
CA GLY A 102 -4.76 10.23 1.43
C GLY A 102 -4.97 9.85 -0.02
N ALA A 103 -5.02 10.86 -0.89
CA ALA A 103 -5.13 10.67 -2.33
C ALA A 103 -4.02 11.45 -3.05
N ILE A 104 -3.47 10.85 -4.09
CA ILE A 104 -2.37 11.40 -4.89
C ILE A 104 -2.69 11.27 -6.38
N ASP A 105 -2.12 12.13 -7.21
CA ASP A 105 -2.20 12.02 -8.67
C ASP A 105 -0.83 11.77 -9.34
N LYS A 106 0.23 11.83 -8.54
CA LYS A 106 1.58 11.54 -9.02
C LYS A 106 2.45 11.01 -7.89
N ALA A 107 3.19 9.93 -8.15
CA ALA A 107 4.23 9.47 -7.24
C ALA A 107 5.38 8.79 -7.99
N THR A 108 6.56 8.83 -7.38
CA THR A 108 7.74 8.06 -7.77
C THR A 108 8.09 7.10 -6.64
N LEU A 109 8.04 5.81 -6.93
CA LEU A 109 8.46 4.75 -6.03
C LEU A 109 9.80 4.17 -6.49
N ARG A 110 10.59 3.68 -5.56
CA ARG A 110 11.83 2.96 -5.83
C ARG A 110 11.82 1.59 -5.16
N TRP A 111 12.30 0.62 -5.90
CA TRP A 111 12.68 -0.68 -5.35
C TRP A 111 14.18 -0.87 -5.56
N SER A 112 14.89 -1.24 -4.52
CA SER A 112 16.33 -1.52 -4.57
C SER A 112 16.55 -3.02 -4.67
N ASP A 113 17.30 -3.45 -5.68
CA ASP A 113 17.65 -4.85 -5.88
C ASP A 113 18.94 -5.16 -5.11
N PRO A 114 18.87 -5.91 -4.00
CA PRO A 114 20.05 -6.22 -3.20
C PRO A 114 20.98 -7.24 -3.87
N VAL A 115 20.45 -8.01 -4.83
CA VAL A 115 21.23 -9.05 -5.53
C VAL A 115 22.04 -8.44 -6.67
N ASN A 116 21.35 -7.70 -7.55
CA ASN A 116 22.00 -7.14 -8.75
C ASN A 116 22.52 -5.72 -8.53
N LYS A 117 22.43 -5.20 -7.31
CA LYS A 117 22.85 -3.83 -6.92
C LYS A 117 22.22 -2.74 -7.81
N GLY A 118 21.06 -3.05 -8.39
CA GLY A 118 20.30 -2.13 -9.22
C GLY A 118 19.15 -1.47 -8.44
N SER A 119 18.47 -0.55 -9.12
CA SER A 119 17.19 -0.02 -8.61
C SER A 119 16.21 0.12 -9.76
N LYS A 120 14.93 -0.11 -9.45
CA LYS A 120 13.83 0.10 -10.36
C LYS A 120 12.96 1.23 -9.83
N LYS A 121 12.65 2.20 -10.69
CA LYS A 121 11.64 3.22 -10.41
C LYS A 121 10.29 2.78 -10.98
N THR A 122 9.24 3.10 -10.25
CA THR A 122 7.85 2.95 -10.69
C THR A 122 7.20 4.32 -10.58
N GLU A 123 6.75 4.84 -11.71
CA GLU A 123 6.04 6.11 -11.78
C GLU A 123 4.53 5.83 -11.74
N ILE A 124 3.81 6.64 -10.94
CA ILE A 124 2.36 6.69 -10.88
C ILE A 124 1.98 8.08 -11.39
N ASN A 125 1.17 8.15 -12.43
CA ASN A 125 0.75 9.39 -13.08
C ASN A 125 -0.77 9.37 -13.29
N GLU A 126 -1.50 8.93 -12.28
CA GLU A 126 -2.96 8.82 -12.24
C GLU A 126 -3.44 8.96 -10.79
N GLU A 127 -4.73 9.20 -10.63
CA GLU A 127 -5.35 9.24 -9.31
C GLU A 127 -5.19 7.90 -8.61
N ALA A 128 -4.74 7.93 -7.36
CA ALA A 128 -4.53 6.76 -6.54
C ALA A 128 -4.76 7.06 -5.05
N GLU A 129 -5.30 6.09 -4.34
CA GLU A 129 -5.49 6.16 -2.89
C GLU A 129 -4.24 5.70 -2.17
N VAL A 130 -3.73 6.50 -1.26
CA VAL A 130 -2.67 6.10 -0.33
C VAL A 130 -3.27 5.23 0.76
N VAL A 131 -3.17 3.90 0.58
CA VAL A 131 -3.69 2.90 1.53
C VAL A 131 -2.83 2.84 2.78
N SER A 132 -1.53 3.04 2.63
CA SER A 132 -0.57 3.07 3.73
C SER A 132 0.61 3.97 3.36
N LEU A 133 0.90 4.88 4.23
CA LEU A 133 2.15 5.66 4.25
C LEU A 133 2.77 5.47 5.62
N VAL A 134 4.00 4.99 5.68
CA VAL A 134 4.75 4.81 6.93
C VAL A 134 6.19 5.24 6.74
N GLY A 135 6.78 5.77 7.80
CA GLY A 135 8.17 6.19 7.71
C GLY A 135 8.73 6.75 9.00
N SER A 136 9.94 7.25 8.89
CA SER A 136 10.68 7.88 9.98
C SER A 136 11.28 9.22 9.54
N ILE A 137 11.50 10.06 10.52
CA ILE A 137 12.26 11.30 10.42
C ILE A 137 13.49 11.12 11.30
N ALA A 138 14.65 11.41 10.76
CA ALA A 138 15.91 11.40 11.48
C ALA A 138 16.80 12.54 10.99
N MET A 139 17.89 12.84 11.71
CA MET A 139 18.88 13.80 11.23
C MET A 139 19.86 13.09 10.31
N ASP A 140 20.18 13.72 9.18
CA ASP A 140 21.25 13.26 8.30
C ASP A 140 22.63 13.62 8.88
N LYS A 141 23.70 13.25 8.15
CA LYS A 141 25.09 13.55 8.55
C LYS A 141 25.41 15.05 8.63
N ASP A 142 24.62 15.88 7.97
CA ASP A 142 24.80 17.34 7.92
C ASP A 142 23.89 18.06 8.96
N GLY A 143 23.20 17.29 9.80
CA GLY A 143 22.33 17.79 10.84
C GLY A 143 21.01 18.35 10.31
N LYS A 144 20.56 17.92 9.14
CA LYS A 144 19.26 18.28 8.54
C LYS A 144 18.27 17.15 8.66
N PRO A 145 16.97 17.46 8.79
CA PRO A 145 15.95 16.42 8.77
C PRO A 145 15.98 15.63 7.46
N ALA A 146 15.95 14.31 7.58
CA ALA A 146 15.82 13.37 6.48
C ALA A 146 14.58 12.50 6.70
N VAL A 147 13.79 12.30 5.65
CA VAL A 147 12.58 11.49 5.67
C VAL A 147 12.83 10.19 4.94
N HIS A 148 12.55 9.07 5.60
CA HIS A 148 12.53 7.75 5.01
C HIS A 148 11.09 7.24 5.02
N ALA A 149 10.53 6.99 3.84
CA ALA A 149 9.12 6.63 3.70
C ALA A 149 8.92 5.44 2.77
N HIS A 150 7.96 4.61 3.13
CA HIS A 150 7.40 3.57 2.27
C HIS A 150 5.90 3.78 2.12
N THR A 151 5.36 3.41 0.98
CA THR A 151 3.93 3.54 0.72
C THR A 151 3.37 2.37 -0.07
N VAL A 152 2.08 2.13 0.11
CA VAL A 152 1.24 1.32 -0.79
C VAL A 152 0.10 2.21 -1.26
N VAL A 153 -0.12 2.25 -2.56
CA VAL A 153 -1.23 2.96 -3.18
C VAL A 153 -2.13 2.00 -3.94
N ALA A 154 -3.42 2.28 -3.97
CA ALA A 154 -4.41 1.57 -4.77
C ALA A 154 -4.80 2.42 -5.97
N LEU A 155 -4.74 1.84 -7.17
CA LEU A 155 -5.18 2.45 -8.41
C LEU A 155 -6.68 2.25 -8.61
N GLY A 156 -7.28 2.97 -9.55
CA GLY A 156 -8.72 2.93 -9.81
C GLY A 156 -9.28 1.56 -10.21
N ASP A 157 -8.43 0.66 -10.69
CA ASP A 157 -8.79 -0.74 -10.99
C ASP A 157 -8.64 -1.69 -9.78
N GLY A 158 -8.28 -1.17 -8.60
CA GLY A 158 -8.04 -1.94 -7.38
C GLY A 158 -6.67 -2.60 -7.31
N SER A 159 -5.83 -2.50 -8.35
CA SER A 159 -4.45 -2.97 -8.27
C SER A 159 -3.62 -2.06 -7.37
N THR A 160 -2.56 -2.61 -6.80
CA THR A 160 -1.70 -1.85 -5.87
C THR A 160 -0.28 -1.71 -6.41
N ARG A 161 0.37 -0.64 -5.98
CA ARG A 161 1.80 -0.40 -6.17
C ARG A 161 2.40 0.01 -4.83
N GLY A 162 3.60 -0.45 -4.55
CA GLY A 162 4.27 -0.12 -3.30
C GLY A 162 5.78 -0.09 -3.43
N GLY A 163 6.42 0.56 -2.46
CA GLY A 163 7.86 0.65 -2.39
C GLY A 163 8.34 1.85 -1.57
N HIS A 164 9.63 2.10 -1.65
CA HIS A 164 10.24 3.29 -1.07
C HIS A 164 9.73 4.54 -1.80
N LEU A 165 9.15 5.46 -1.05
CA LEU A 165 8.60 6.69 -1.59
C LEU A 165 9.70 7.73 -1.82
N MET A 166 9.85 8.12 -3.08
CA MET A 166 10.77 9.19 -3.47
C MET A 166 10.06 10.56 -3.49
N SER A 167 8.84 10.57 -3.99
CA SER A 167 7.97 11.76 -4.04
C SER A 167 6.52 11.35 -4.23
N ALA A 168 5.57 12.17 -3.74
CA ALA A 168 4.15 12.02 -4.03
C ALA A 168 3.43 13.36 -3.94
N ARG A 169 2.63 13.69 -4.98
CA ARG A 169 1.81 14.89 -5.00
C ARG A 169 0.38 14.58 -4.59
N VAL A 170 -0.10 15.32 -3.61
CA VAL A 170 -1.47 15.21 -3.10
C VAL A 170 -2.47 15.71 -4.16
N SER A 171 -3.49 14.92 -4.45
CA SER A 171 -4.54 15.29 -5.41
C SER A 171 -5.80 15.86 -4.73
N ILE A 172 -6.14 15.37 -3.55
CA ILE A 172 -7.31 15.83 -2.78
C ILE A 172 -6.85 16.27 -1.39
N ILE A 173 -6.47 15.32 -0.54
CA ILE A 173 -6.00 15.54 0.83
C ILE A 173 -5.07 14.40 1.22
N ALA A 174 -4.11 14.68 2.11
CA ALA A 174 -3.40 13.64 2.86
C ALA A 174 -3.40 14.00 4.35
N GLU A 175 -3.72 13.03 5.19
CA GLU A 175 -3.64 13.13 6.64
C GLU A 175 -2.46 12.29 7.13
N ILE A 176 -1.52 12.93 7.81
CA ILE A 176 -0.32 12.27 8.30
C ILE A 176 -0.17 12.57 9.79
N PHE A 177 -0.01 11.52 10.58
CA PHE A 177 0.27 11.61 12.01
C PHE A 177 1.75 11.39 12.23
N VAL A 178 2.42 12.39 12.79
CA VAL A 178 3.84 12.35 13.13
C VAL A 178 3.97 12.28 14.64
N THR A 179 4.65 11.26 15.16
CA THR A 179 5.02 11.14 16.57
C THR A 179 6.49 11.47 16.71
N GLU A 180 6.77 12.54 17.42
CA GLU A 180 8.11 12.94 17.82
C GLU A 180 8.57 12.08 19.00
N GLU A 181 9.78 11.57 18.93
CA GLU A 181 10.43 10.79 19.98
C GLU A 181 11.49 11.65 20.67
N GLU A 182 11.24 12.04 21.92
CA GLU A 182 12.25 12.68 22.77
C GLU A 182 13.16 11.59 23.36
N GLY A 183 14.38 11.48 22.89
CA GLY A 183 15.38 10.57 23.43
C GLY A 183 16.40 10.14 22.39
N ALA A 184 17.64 9.97 22.80
CA ALA A 184 18.84 9.51 22.12
C ALA A 184 18.79 9.49 20.60
N GLY A 185 19.26 10.55 19.99
CA GLY A 185 19.46 10.60 18.53
C GLY A 185 20.26 9.41 18.04
N THR A 186 19.62 8.44 17.43
CA THR A 186 20.30 7.41 16.64
C THR A 186 20.57 8.01 15.27
N SER A 187 21.82 8.26 14.95
CA SER A 187 22.21 8.54 13.58
C SER A 187 21.76 7.36 12.71
N ALA A 188 21.02 7.65 11.66
CA ALA A 188 20.68 6.65 10.66
C ALA A 188 22.00 6.13 10.05
N THR A 189 22.40 4.92 10.43
CA THR A 189 23.46 4.20 9.74
C THR A 189 22.79 3.55 8.51
N GLN A 190 23.15 4.03 7.35
CA GLN A 190 22.83 3.43 6.05
C GLN A 190 23.52 2.07 5.90
#